data_29749b46cdf0eaf46a40267cfd22179b
#
_entry.id   29749b46cdf0eaf46a40267cfd22179b
#
_cell.length_a   1.000
_cell.length_b   1.000
_cell.length_c   1.000
_cell.angle_alpha   90.00
_cell.angle_beta   90.00
_cell.angle_gamma   90.00
#
_symmetry.space_group_name_H-M   'P 1'
#
loop_
_entity.id
_entity.type
_entity.pdbx_description
1 polymer ?
#
loop_
_entity_poly.entity_id
_entity_poly.type
_entity_poly.pdbx_seq_one_letter_code
_entity_poly.pdbx_strand_id
1 'polypeptide(L)'
;MNFQRTPWAIASLALFSVSAHATDLIGAWKAAQERDPELAAARVIVEQAAYKKDQANALWEPRMGAGATVGVGGQDSRTQGAESNGMRDMSFNTSVNVGALARAQVTALKPWISPERDAQSQQLQLGADMADVQWRQAQQALILRTAQRYLDVVAAEQSLSIVQRQQLAVNQAAAEITKRQRVGDASVMDVQEAQARVSSVRAQVLNLENNLEMKRLAYRQLVGQTPNQLANLKASTVVVPPVLADANTWVMRAKQQSTTLELMQLQQAIQGQEVKRIKAGHAMTVDWVAQAQHDLLSGQGKFGQASNQMTQYMVGIQLQAPLSTNGVLQARELEALKQIDKLRLDQEAVELTIEAQVRDAWQNISSAQVRLQALELADKASKARLLATRNAHRTGARTTMEWLGADHDAAQAELALLQLRIQTLIERLRLYAASSELGETQLQEINALLQ
;
A
#
# COMPACT_ATOMS: atom_id res chain seq x y z
N MET A 1 45.91 49.19 23.95
CA MET A 1 46.77 48.56 22.94
C MET A 1 46.99 47.11 23.35
N ASN A 2 46.33 46.18 22.71
CA ASN A 2 46.73 44.78 22.63
C ASN A 2 45.83 44.09 21.58
N PHE A 3 46.41 43.88 20.40
CA PHE A 3 45.86 43.14 19.26
C PHE A 3 45.95 41.63 19.58
N GLN A 4 44.83 40.91 19.70
CA GLN A 4 44.81 39.45 19.66
C GLN A 4 44.39 38.99 18.24
N ARG A 5 45.30 38.26 17.63
CA ARG A 5 45.18 37.62 16.31
C ARG A 5 44.25 36.41 16.40
N THR A 6 43.20 36.41 15.62
CA THR A 6 42.36 35.22 15.36
C THR A 6 43.02 34.30 14.34
N PRO A 7 43.13 32.99 14.57
CA PRO A 7 43.59 32.04 13.54
C PRO A 7 42.46 31.69 12.58
N TRP A 8 42.78 31.70 11.31
CA TRP A 8 41.95 31.29 10.21
C TRP A 8 41.72 29.77 10.29
N ALA A 9 40.47 29.33 10.50
CA ALA A 9 40.06 27.95 10.33
C ALA A 9 39.91 27.65 8.82
N ILE A 10 40.82 26.87 8.29
CA ILE A 10 40.73 26.28 6.94
C ILE A 10 39.63 25.19 7.02
N ALA A 11 38.46 25.50 6.48
CA ALA A 11 37.38 24.53 6.27
C ALA A 11 37.83 23.60 5.13
N SER A 12 38.27 22.39 5.50
CA SER A 12 38.51 21.30 4.56
C SER A 12 37.16 20.86 3.98
N LEU A 13 36.89 21.27 2.74
CA LEU A 13 35.78 20.77 1.93
C LEU A 13 36.10 19.31 1.59
N ALA A 14 35.58 18.35 2.37
CA ALA A 14 35.58 16.97 2.01
C ALA A 14 34.66 16.79 0.79
N LEU A 15 35.25 16.73 -0.39
CA LEU A 15 34.65 16.27 -1.61
C LEU A 15 34.27 14.79 -1.38
N PHE A 16 33.04 14.54 -1.01
CA PHE A 16 32.43 13.21 -1.14
C PHE A 16 32.38 12.90 -2.64
N SER A 17 33.40 12.18 -3.10
CA SER A 17 33.36 11.50 -4.39
C SER A 17 32.19 10.49 -4.32
N VAL A 18 31.03 10.89 -4.79
CA VAL A 18 29.95 9.96 -5.10
C VAL A 18 30.48 9.09 -6.21
N SER A 19 31.03 7.93 -5.85
CA SER A 19 31.34 6.87 -6.80
C SER A 19 30.04 6.57 -7.53
N ALA A 20 29.97 6.88 -8.81
CA ALA A 20 28.84 6.52 -9.69
C ALA A 20 28.90 4.99 -9.87
N HIS A 21 28.49 4.24 -8.86
CA HIS A 21 28.18 2.85 -9.02
C HIS A 21 26.87 2.77 -9.82
N ALA A 22 26.83 1.86 -10.79
CA ALA A 22 25.58 1.51 -11.44
C ALA A 22 24.53 1.28 -10.34
N THR A 23 23.39 1.98 -10.41
CA THR A 23 22.34 1.84 -9.42
C THR A 23 21.78 0.42 -9.58
N ASP A 24 22.11 -0.47 -8.65
CA ASP A 24 21.59 -1.82 -8.64
C ASP A 24 20.12 -1.84 -8.16
N LEU A 25 19.45 -2.96 -8.37
CA LEU A 25 18.04 -3.11 -8.04
C LEU A 25 17.79 -2.92 -6.52
N ILE A 26 18.73 -3.35 -5.68
CA ILE A 26 18.63 -3.20 -4.23
C ILE A 26 18.78 -1.74 -3.82
N GLY A 27 19.74 -1.02 -4.41
CA GLY A 27 19.89 0.41 -4.19
C GLY A 27 18.67 1.21 -4.62
N ALA A 28 18.05 0.86 -5.75
CA ALA A 28 16.81 1.45 -6.22
C ALA A 28 15.65 1.20 -5.23
N TRP A 29 15.53 -0.02 -4.70
CA TRP A 29 14.51 -0.34 -3.70
C TRP A 29 14.71 0.42 -2.39
N LYS A 30 15.93 0.51 -1.87
CA LYS A 30 16.24 1.30 -0.66
C LYS A 30 15.90 2.78 -0.85
N ALA A 31 16.24 3.35 -1.99
CA ALA A 31 15.88 4.74 -2.30
C ALA A 31 14.35 4.94 -2.41
N ALA A 32 13.62 3.96 -2.97
CA ALA A 32 12.17 3.98 -3.04
C ALA A 32 11.52 3.88 -1.64
N GLN A 33 12.09 3.09 -0.71
CA GLN A 33 11.58 3.00 0.67
C GLN A 33 11.55 4.33 1.43
N GLU A 34 12.48 5.23 1.11
CA GLU A 34 12.57 6.55 1.75
C GLU A 34 11.57 7.56 1.17
N ARG A 35 11.09 7.33 -0.05
CA ARG A 35 10.34 8.33 -0.81
C ARG A 35 8.91 7.93 -1.19
N ASP A 36 8.60 6.65 -1.19
CA ASP A 36 7.30 6.19 -1.67
C ASP A 36 6.16 6.66 -0.75
N PRO A 37 5.20 7.46 -1.29
CA PRO A 37 4.08 7.96 -0.49
C PRO A 37 3.15 6.87 0.00
N GLU A 38 3.00 5.76 -0.74
CA GLU A 38 2.13 4.64 -0.33
C GLU A 38 2.74 3.90 0.86
N LEU A 39 4.07 3.68 0.87
CA LEU A 39 4.74 3.10 2.02
C LEU A 39 4.72 4.06 3.22
N ALA A 40 4.92 5.37 2.99
CA ALA A 40 4.81 6.38 4.05
C ALA A 40 3.41 6.40 4.67
N ALA A 41 2.35 6.32 3.85
CA ALA A 41 0.97 6.22 4.32
C ALA A 41 0.74 4.95 5.16
N ALA A 42 1.28 3.80 4.73
CA ALA A 42 1.19 2.57 5.50
C ALA A 42 1.92 2.67 6.86
N ARG A 43 3.04 3.40 6.94
CA ARG A 43 3.73 3.70 8.21
C ARG A 43 2.85 4.50 9.16
N VAL A 44 2.20 5.55 8.65
CA VAL A 44 1.26 6.36 9.45
C VAL A 44 0.08 5.51 9.96
N ILE A 45 -0.39 4.53 9.19
CA ILE A 45 -1.44 3.59 9.64
C ILE A 45 -0.94 2.75 10.82
N VAL A 46 0.32 2.30 10.81
CA VAL A 46 0.92 1.58 11.96
C VAL A 46 1.05 2.51 13.17
N GLU A 47 1.45 3.76 12.98
CA GLU A 47 1.47 4.75 14.07
C GLU A 47 0.07 4.99 14.64
N GLN A 48 -0.97 5.06 13.79
CA GLN A 48 -2.36 5.16 14.24
C GLN A 48 -2.82 3.93 15.03
N ALA A 49 -2.26 2.75 14.78
CA ALA A 49 -2.60 1.52 15.49
C ALA A 49 -2.30 1.62 17.00
N ALA A 50 -1.22 2.32 17.40
CA ALA A 50 -0.92 2.59 18.79
C ALA A 50 -2.07 3.36 19.47
N TYR A 51 -2.59 4.40 18.82
CA TYR A 51 -3.71 5.19 19.35
C TYR A 51 -5.03 4.40 19.39
N LYS A 52 -5.22 3.41 18.50
CA LYS A 52 -6.38 2.49 18.62
C LYS A 52 -6.27 1.62 19.87
N LYS A 53 -5.08 1.13 20.22
CA LYS A 53 -4.82 0.39 21.47
C LYS A 53 -5.04 1.28 22.68
N ASP A 54 -4.59 2.52 22.65
CA ASP A 54 -4.85 3.50 23.70
C ASP A 54 -6.35 3.78 23.85
N GLN A 55 -7.09 3.93 22.75
CA GLN A 55 -8.54 4.07 22.75
C GLN A 55 -9.23 2.85 23.38
N ALA A 56 -8.77 1.62 23.05
CA ALA A 56 -9.31 0.39 23.62
C ALA A 56 -9.16 0.36 25.15
N ASN A 57 -8.00 0.79 25.68
CA ASN A 57 -7.74 0.90 27.11
C ASN A 57 -8.56 2.02 27.75
N ALA A 58 -8.66 3.18 27.10
CA ALA A 58 -9.38 4.35 27.57
C ALA A 58 -10.90 4.11 27.71
N LEU A 59 -11.46 3.09 27.06
CA LEU A 59 -12.86 2.71 27.26
C LEU A 59 -13.17 2.32 28.72
N TRP A 60 -12.17 1.86 29.47
CA TRP A 60 -12.29 1.40 30.86
C TRP A 60 -11.83 2.43 31.89
N GLU A 61 -11.28 3.56 31.45
CA GLU A 61 -10.83 4.62 32.32
C GLU A 61 -12.01 5.48 32.81
N PRO A 62 -11.88 6.11 34.00
CA PRO A 62 -12.91 7.00 34.51
C PRO A 62 -13.14 8.20 33.59
N ARG A 63 -14.39 8.46 33.27
CA ARG A 63 -14.79 9.67 32.56
C ARG A 63 -15.30 10.70 33.52
N MET A 64 -14.76 11.89 33.46
CA MET A 64 -15.18 13.02 34.30
C MET A 64 -15.81 14.09 33.40
N GLY A 65 -16.93 14.65 33.86
CA GLY A 65 -17.63 15.73 33.19
C GLY A 65 -18.04 16.80 34.19
N ALA A 66 -17.97 18.05 33.78
CA ALA A 66 -18.52 19.18 34.51
C ALA A 66 -19.58 19.87 33.63
N GLY A 67 -20.68 20.27 34.24
CA GLY A 67 -21.76 20.98 33.59
C GLY A 67 -22.27 22.13 34.41
N ALA A 68 -22.67 23.21 33.77
CA ALA A 68 -23.37 24.31 34.39
C ALA A 68 -24.65 24.61 33.59
N THR A 69 -25.74 24.86 34.30
CA THR A 69 -27.03 25.23 33.71
C THR A 69 -27.57 26.48 34.42
N VAL A 70 -27.98 27.45 33.62
CA VAL A 70 -28.67 28.65 34.14
C VAL A 70 -30.03 28.73 33.45
N GLY A 71 -31.06 28.96 34.20
CA GLY A 71 -32.42 28.97 33.66
C GLY A 71 -33.43 29.58 34.62
N VAL A 72 -34.68 29.44 34.31
CA VAL A 72 -35.82 29.80 35.18
C VAL A 72 -36.52 28.51 35.59
N GLY A 73 -36.74 28.36 36.89
CA GLY A 73 -37.38 27.15 37.42
C GLY A 73 -38.12 27.45 38.76
N GLY A 74 -38.82 26.44 39.23
CA GLY A 74 -39.47 26.47 40.52
C GLY A 74 -39.20 25.18 41.28
N GLN A 75 -39.19 25.21 42.57
CA GLN A 75 -39.03 24.06 43.45
C GLN A 75 -39.97 24.18 44.66
N ASP A 76 -40.67 23.13 44.95
CA ASP A 76 -41.42 22.94 46.20
C ASP A 76 -40.79 21.78 46.96
N SER A 77 -40.24 22.09 48.15
CA SER A 77 -39.57 21.10 49.00
C SER A 77 -40.26 21.04 50.34
N ARG A 78 -40.72 19.87 50.71
CA ARG A 78 -41.37 19.60 52.00
C ARG A 78 -40.56 18.55 52.75
N THR A 79 -40.04 18.95 53.91
CA THR A 79 -39.36 18.03 54.83
C THR A 79 -40.29 17.74 55.98
N GLN A 80 -40.54 16.47 56.27
CA GLN A 80 -41.40 16.01 57.37
C GLN A 80 -40.56 15.13 58.33
N GLY A 81 -40.93 15.13 59.62
CA GLY A 81 -40.29 14.27 60.61
C GLY A 81 -38.92 14.76 61.07
N ALA A 82 -38.57 16.03 60.86
CA ALA A 82 -37.31 16.57 61.36
C ALA A 82 -37.36 16.72 62.90
N GLU A 83 -36.27 16.34 63.57
CA GLU A 83 -36.07 16.54 65.00
C GLU A 83 -35.04 17.63 65.27
N SER A 84 -35.36 18.68 65.99
CA SER A 84 -34.46 19.76 66.38
C SER A 84 -34.79 20.27 67.76
N ASN A 85 -33.77 20.42 68.57
CA ASN A 85 -33.91 20.94 69.97
C ASN A 85 -34.98 20.23 70.82
N GLY A 86 -35.15 18.90 70.69
CA GLY A 86 -36.12 18.10 71.45
C GLY A 86 -37.58 18.16 70.92
N MET A 87 -37.84 18.92 69.87
CA MET A 87 -39.15 18.91 69.18
C MET A 87 -39.08 17.85 68.03
N ARG A 88 -40.04 16.91 68.06
CA ARG A 88 -40.22 15.85 67.08
C ARG A 88 -41.36 16.22 66.13
N ASP A 89 -41.33 15.61 64.89
CA ASP A 89 -42.33 15.79 63.83
C ASP A 89 -42.45 17.23 63.29
N MET A 90 -41.39 17.99 63.28
CA MET A 90 -41.39 19.30 62.61
C MET A 90 -41.44 19.12 61.06
N SER A 91 -42.30 19.90 60.40
CA SER A 91 -42.36 19.98 58.96
C SER A 91 -41.87 21.35 58.46
N PHE A 92 -40.94 21.35 57.51
CA PHE A 92 -40.48 22.55 56.86
C PHE A 92 -40.92 22.51 55.41
N ASN A 93 -41.51 23.60 54.94
CA ASN A 93 -41.88 23.77 53.57
C ASN A 93 -41.18 25.03 53.03
N THR A 94 -40.30 24.80 52.06
CA THR A 94 -39.63 25.87 51.32
C THR A 94 -40.04 25.75 49.84
N SER A 95 -40.68 26.80 49.31
CA SER A 95 -41.06 26.84 47.91
C SER A 95 -40.53 28.09 47.25
N VAL A 96 -39.99 27.93 46.07
CA VAL A 96 -39.73 28.99 45.09
C VAL A 96 -40.57 28.69 43.90
N ASN A 97 -41.65 29.44 43.69
CA ASN A 97 -42.61 29.13 42.61
C ASN A 97 -42.02 29.43 41.23
N VAL A 98 -41.35 30.59 41.10
CA VAL A 98 -40.59 30.98 39.92
C VAL A 98 -39.37 31.77 40.35
N GLY A 99 -38.20 31.38 39.83
CA GLY A 99 -36.94 32.05 40.19
C GLY A 99 -35.82 31.73 39.20
N ALA A 100 -34.75 32.46 39.30
CA ALA A 100 -33.52 32.16 38.59
C ALA A 100 -32.85 30.92 39.20
N LEU A 101 -32.57 29.93 38.38
CA LEU A 101 -31.88 28.69 38.71
C LEU A 101 -30.46 28.73 38.14
N ALA A 102 -29.48 28.49 38.99
CA ALA A 102 -28.12 28.16 38.56
C ALA A 102 -27.74 26.80 39.18
N ARG A 103 -27.30 25.89 38.32
CA ARG A 103 -26.86 24.54 38.69
C ARG A 103 -25.45 24.31 38.18
N ALA A 104 -24.57 23.84 39.07
CA ALA A 104 -23.26 23.33 38.71
C ALA A 104 -23.18 21.85 39.11
N GLN A 105 -22.67 21.00 38.22
CA GLN A 105 -22.52 19.58 38.52
C GLN A 105 -21.18 19.06 38.03
N VAL A 106 -20.61 18.10 38.75
CA VAL A 106 -19.45 17.32 38.38
C VAL A 106 -19.84 15.85 38.48
N THR A 107 -19.58 15.09 37.42
CA THR A 107 -19.86 13.66 37.41
C THR A 107 -18.60 12.90 37.03
N ALA A 108 -18.34 11.78 37.70
CA ALA A 108 -17.31 10.82 37.37
C ALA A 108 -17.97 9.44 37.19
N LEU A 109 -17.67 8.77 36.10
CA LEU A 109 -18.23 7.47 35.79
C LEU A 109 -17.10 6.54 35.40
N LYS A 110 -16.91 5.42 36.10
CA LYS A 110 -15.95 4.38 35.79
C LYS A 110 -16.68 3.09 35.43
N PRO A 111 -16.53 2.58 34.23
CA PRO A 111 -17.12 1.30 33.85
C PRO A 111 -16.55 0.17 34.70
N TRP A 112 -17.41 -0.78 35.10
CA TRP A 112 -17.01 -1.99 35.79
C TRP A 112 -17.38 -3.24 34.98
N ILE A 113 -18.62 -3.34 34.50
CA ILE A 113 -19.10 -4.41 33.66
C ILE A 113 -19.83 -3.80 32.49
N SER A 114 -19.29 -4.01 31.27
CA SER A 114 -19.91 -3.52 30.04
C SER A 114 -19.52 -4.40 28.86
N PRO A 115 -20.35 -5.42 28.52
CA PRO A 115 -20.10 -6.30 27.38
C PRO A 115 -19.99 -5.56 26.04
N GLU A 116 -20.64 -4.40 25.90
CA GLU A 116 -20.51 -3.55 24.71
C GLU A 116 -19.09 -2.98 24.58
N ARG A 117 -18.51 -2.49 25.68
CA ARG A 117 -17.14 -1.96 25.71
C ARG A 117 -16.10 -3.05 25.52
N ASP A 118 -16.35 -4.26 26.04
CA ASP A 118 -15.50 -5.42 25.76
C ASP A 118 -15.41 -5.70 24.25
N ALA A 119 -16.55 -5.79 23.59
CA ALA A 119 -16.59 -6.00 22.13
C ALA A 119 -15.95 -4.85 21.37
N GLN A 120 -16.18 -3.59 21.78
CA GLN A 120 -15.58 -2.41 21.16
C GLN A 120 -14.06 -2.37 21.37
N SER A 121 -13.56 -2.73 22.56
CA SER A 121 -12.13 -2.82 22.84
C SER A 121 -11.46 -3.86 21.95
N GLN A 122 -12.07 -5.04 21.77
CA GLN A 122 -11.59 -6.08 20.88
C GLN A 122 -11.60 -5.64 19.41
N GLN A 123 -12.63 -4.89 18.97
CA GLN A 123 -12.64 -4.32 17.61
C GLN A 123 -11.46 -3.37 17.37
N LEU A 124 -11.17 -2.51 18.35
CA LEU A 124 -10.05 -1.56 18.26
C LEU A 124 -8.70 -2.28 18.22
N GLN A 125 -8.53 -3.35 19.03
CA GLN A 125 -7.32 -4.17 19.02
C GLN A 125 -7.13 -4.89 17.69
N LEU A 126 -8.16 -5.57 17.17
CA LEU A 126 -8.12 -6.20 15.84
C LEU A 126 -7.87 -5.18 14.74
N GLY A 127 -8.45 -3.98 14.86
CA GLY A 127 -8.18 -2.88 13.94
C GLY A 127 -6.74 -2.33 14.03
N ALA A 128 -6.06 -2.51 15.16
CA ALA A 128 -4.63 -2.23 15.28
C ALA A 128 -3.79 -3.35 14.64
N ASP A 129 -4.16 -4.62 14.83
CA ASP A 129 -3.47 -5.76 14.23
C ASP A 129 -3.55 -5.74 12.70
N MET A 130 -4.66 -5.24 12.13
CA MET A 130 -4.76 -5.00 10.68
C MET A 130 -3.67 -4.08 10.14
N ALA A 131 -3.22 -3.09 10.90
CA ALA A 131 -2.20 -2.15 10.47
C ALA A 131 -0.86 -2.82 10.20
N ASP A 132 -0.48 -3.81 11.01
CA ASP A 132 0.77 -4.57 10.83
C ASP A 132 0.72 -5.42 9.56
N VAL A 133 -0.45 -5.98 9.23
CA VAL A 133 -0.63 -6.75 7.99
C VAL A 133 -0.60 -5.82 6.77
N GLN A 134 -1.26 -4.65 6.84
CA GLN A 134 -1.23 -3.63 5.79
C GLN A 134 0.19 -3.12 5.54
N TRP A 135 0.99 -2.96 6.58
CA TRP A 135 2.40 -2.59 6.47
C TRP A 135 3.20 -3.65 5.69
N ARG A 136 3.07 -4.94 6.06
CA ARG A 136 3.72 -6.05 5.33
C ARG A 136 3.30 -6.09 3.85
N GLN A 137 2.02 -5.89 3.58
CA GLN A 137 1.50 -5.83 2.21
C GLN A 137 2.07 -4.65 1.42
N ALA A 138 2.15 -3.45 2.02
CA ALA A 138 2.74 -2.28 1.39
C ALA A 138 4.24 -2.46 1.08
N GLN A 139 4.99 -3.09 1.98
CA GLN A 139 6.40 -3.43 1.74
C GLN A 139 6.57 -4.36 0.55
N GLN A 140 5.79 -5.44 0.46
CA GLN A 140 5.84 -6.39 -0.67
C GLN A 140 5.42 -5.73 -1.98
N ALA A 141 4.39 -4.89 -1.95
CA ALA A 141 3.94 -4.13 -3.12
C ALA A 141 5.03 -3.16 -3.62
N LEU A 142 5.75 -2.50 -2.71
CA LEU A 142 6.87 -1.63 -3.07
C LEU A 142 8.01 -2.40 -3.72
N ILE A 143 8.39 -3.57 -3.18
CA ILE A 143 9.43 -4.42 -3.78
C ILE A 143 9.06 -4.78 -5.23
N LEU A 144 7.85 -5.30 -5.42
CA LEU A 144 7.37 -5.70 -6.75
C LEU A 144 7.34 -4.51 -7.72
N ARG A 145 6.79 -3.39 -7.28
CA ARG A 145 6.66 -2.15 -8.08
C ARG A 145 8.02 -1.59 -8.47
N THR A 146 8.97 -1.55 -7.53
CA THR A 146 10.33 -1.09 -7.79
C THR A 146 11.05 -1.99 -8.78
N ALA A 147 10.98 -3.31 -8.58
CA ALA A 147 11.59 -4.27 -9.48
C ALA A 147 11.01 -4.21 -10.89
N GLN A 148 9.69 -4.08 -11.03
CA GLN A 148 9.04 -3.89 -12.34
C GLN A 148 9.52 -2.62 -13.03
N ARG A 149 9.55 -1.47 -12.34
CA ARG A 149 10.02 -0.20 -12.93
C ARG A 149 11.48 -0.25 -13.34
N TYR A 150 12.32 -0.90 -12.53
CA TYR A 150 13.73 -1.12 -12.84
C TYR A 150 13.90 -1.96 -14.10
N LEU A 151 13.28 -3.14 -14.15
CA LEU A 151 13.34 -4.07 -15.28
C LEU A 151 12.73 -3.47 -16.56
N ASP A 152 11.70 -2.65 -16.44
CA ASP A 152 11.10 -1.91 -17.55
C ASP A 152 12.10 -0.95 -18.20
N VAL A 153 12.88 -0.22 -17.41
CA VAL A 153 13.93 0.68 -17.94
C VAL A 153 15.04 -0.12 -18.61
N VAL A 154 15.53 -1.19 -17.96
CA VAL A 154 16.55 -2.09 -18.53
C VAL A 154 16.09 -2.67 -19.85
N ALA A 155 14.84 -3.14 -19.94
CA ALA A 155 14.27 -3.67 -21.19
C ALA A 155 14.21 -2.60 -22.28
N ALA A 156 13.79 -1.38 -21.94
CA ALA A 156 13.68 -0.28 -22.92
C ALA A 156 15.06 0.17 -23.41
N GLU A 157 16.07 0.28 -22.54
CA GLU A 157 17.46 0.63 -22.92
C GLU A 157 18.08 -0.42 -23.84
N GLN A 158 17.96 -1.71 -23.50
CA GLN A 158 18.48 -2.78 -24.33
C GLN A 158 17.75 -2.87 -25.67
N SER A 159 16.40 -2.70 -25.68
CA SER A 159 15.62 -2.69 -26.92
C SER A 159 16.04 -1.55 -27.86
N LEU A 160 16.22 -0.34 -27.30
CA LEU A 160 16.70 0.80 -28.05
C LEU A 160 18.10 0.54 -28.64
N SER A 161 19.02 -0.02 -27.85
CA SER A 161 20.37 -0.36 -28.30
C SER A 161 20.36 -1.37 -29.48
N ILE A 162 19.49 -2.40 -29.43
CA ILE A 162 19.36 -3.37 -30.52
C ILE A 162 18.91 -2.69 -31.80
N VAL A 163 17.87 -1.85 -31.76
CA VAL A 163 17.33 -1.20 -32.97
C VAL A 163 18.25 -0.07 -33.47
N GLN A 164 18.99 0.60 -32.60
CA GLN A 164 20.02 1.57 -33.00
C GLN A 164 21.18 0.88 -33.79
N ARG A 165 21.61 -0.33 -33.36
CA ARG A 165 22.57 -1.10 -34.13
C ARG A 165 22.03 -1.44 -35.52
N GLN A 166 20.75 -1.85 -35.59
CA GLN A 166 20.05 -2.10 -36.86
C GLN A 166 20.00 -0.83 -37.73
N GLN A 167 19.69 0.34 -37.15
CA GLN A 167 19.65 1.62 -37.85
C GLN A 167 20.99 1.96 -38.51
N LEU A 168 22.09 1.72 -37.79
CA LEU A 168 23.44 1.94 -38.33
C LEU A 168 23.68 1.04 -39.58
N ALA A 169 23.32 -0.25 -39.50
CA ALA A 169 23.47 -1.18 -40.62
C ALA A 169 22.63 -0.77 -41.84
N VAL A 170 21.35 -0.40 -41.60
CA VAL A 170 20.43 0.03 -42.67
C VAL A 170 20.91 1.35 -43.32
N ASN A 171 21.40 2.31 -42.54
CA ASN A 171 21.95 3.57 -43.09
C ASN A 171 23.20 3.32 -43.95
N GLN A 172 24.10 2.43 -43.51
CA GLN A 172 25.28 2.05 -44.30
C GLN A 172 24.89 1.38 -45.62
N ALA A 173 23.94 0.45 -45.57
CA ALA A 173 23.43 -0.25 -46.75
C ALA A 173 22.77 0.72 -47.78
N ALA A 174 21.93 1.64 -47.28
CA ALA A 174 21.28 2.64 -48.12
C ALA A 174 22.31 3.58 -48.81
N ALA A 175 23.37 3.98 -48.08
CA ALA A 175 24.44 4.78 -48.63
C ALA A 175 25.25 3.98 -49.75
N GLU A 176 25.46 2.68 -49.53
CA GLU A 176 26.12 1.82 -50.50
C GLU A 176 25.27 1.63 -51.78
N ILE A 177 23.99 1.29 -51.65
CA ILE A 177 23.08 1.18 -52.79
C ILE A 177 23.02 2.47 -53.61
N THR A 178 22.94 3.63 -52.92
CA THR A 178 22.92 4.92 -53.59
C THR A 178 24.21 5.18 -54.40
N LYS A 179 25.39 4.75 -53.90
CA LYS A 179 26.66 4.83 -54.64
C LYS A 179 26.64 3.89 -55.87
N ARG A 180 26.19 2.67 -55.72
CA ARG A 180 26.09 1.68 -56.81
C ARG A 180 25.12 2.12 -57.90
N GLN A 181 24.00 2.74 -57.52
CA GLN A 181 23.03 3.29 -58.48
C GLN A 181 23.66 4.40 -59.34
N ARG A 182 24.53 5.28 -58.78
CA ARG A 182 25.22 6.35 -59.51
C ARG A 182 26.16 5.81 -60.57
N VAL A 183 26.71 4.62 -60.41
CA VAL A 183 27.58 3.96 -61.40
C VAL A 183 26.84 2.95 -62.30
N GLY A 184 25.49 2.87 -62.17
CA GLY A 184 24.63 1.99 -62.96
C GLY A 184 24.54 0.55 -62.49
N ASP A 185 25.06 0.24 -61.27
CA ASP A 185 25.15 -1.12 -60.71
C ASP A 185 24.00 -1.46 -59.72
N ALA A 186 23.02 -0.56 -59.53
CA ALA A 186 21.82 -0.78 -58.77
C ALA A 186 20.62 -0.06 -59.41
N SER A 187 19.41 -0.61 -59.22
CA SER A 187 18.21 0.01 -59.77
C SER A 187 17.70 1.18 -58.92
N VAL A 188 16.91 2.08 -59.50
CA VAL A 188 16.20 3.13 -58.77
C VAL A 188 15.25 2.52 -57.72
N MET A 189 14.65 1.35 -58.02
CA MET A 189 13.77 0.62 -57.12
C MET A 189 14.52 0.19 -55.84
N ASP A 190 15.75 -0.34 -55.96
CA ASP A 190 16.55 -0.75 -54.81
C ASP A 190 16.86 0.42 -53.88
N VAL A 191 17.12 1.64 -54.43
CA VAL A 191 17.33 2.84 -53.67
C VAL A 191 16.08 3.27 -52.91
N GLN A 192 14.91 3.23 -53.58
CA GLN A 192 13.64 3.59 -52.92
C GLN A 192 13.27 2.60 -51.78
N GLU A 193 13.51 1.31 -52.02
CA GLU A 193 13.26 0.28 -51.00
C GLU A 193 14.21 0.43 -49.81
N ALA A 194 15.49 0.70 -50.04
CA ALA A 194 16.44 1.00 -48.93
C ALA A 194 16.06 2.27 -48.16
N GLN A 195 15.59 3.30 -48.86
CA GLN A 195 15.12 4.54 -48.23
C GLN A 195 13.85 4.36 -47.43
N ALA A 196 12.90 3.55 -47.88
CA ALA A 196 11.72 3.16 -47.12
C ALA A 196 12.13 2.42 -45.84
N ARG A 197 13.13 1.52 -45.92
CA ARG A 197 13.64 0.80 -44.75
C ARG A 197 14.32 1.72 -43.74
N VAL A 198 15.14 2.70 -44.18
CA VAL A 198 15.73 3.73 -43.32
C VAL A 198 14.64 4.48 -42.56
N SER A 199 13.59 4.91 -43.27
CA SER A 199 12.48 5.67 -42.69
C SER A 199 11.73 4.84 -41.63
N SER A 200 11.46 3.54 -41.93
CA SER A 200 10.79 2.60 -41.05
C SER A 200 11.58 2.39 -39.73
N VAL A 201 12.89 2.09 -39.86
CA VAL A 201 13.74 1.84 -38.66
C VAL A 201 13.93 3.13 -37.88
N ARG A 202 14.03 4.29 -38.55
CA ARG A 202 14.08 5.60 -37.84
C ARG A 202 12.83 5.86 -37.02
N ALA A 203 11.64 5.59 -37.57
CA ALA A 203 10.38 5.69 -36.83
C ALA A 203 10.34 4.75 -35.62
N GLN A 204 10.87 3.52 -35.78
CA GLN A 204 10.97 2.58 -34.66
C GLN A 204 11.91 3.05 -33.56
N VAL A 205 13.08 3.64 -33.91
CA VAL A 205 14.01 4.23 -32.94
C VAL A 205 13.32 5.35 -32.13
N LEU A 206 12.65 6.29 -32.83
CA LEU A 206 11.93 7.39 -32.17
C LEU A 206 10.85 6.88 -31.21
N ASN A 207 10.12 5.84 -31.57
CA ASN A 207 9.12 5.20 -30.70
C ASN A 207 9.77 4.59 -29.44
N LEU A 208 10.93 3.92 -29.59
CA LEU A 208 11.66 3.32 -28.48
C LEU A 208 12.31 4.39 -27.59
N GLU A 209 12.81 5.51 -28.14
CA GLU A 209 13.30 6.63 -27.37
C GLU A 209 12.20 7.24 -26.50
N ASN A 210 11.04 7.50 -27.10
CA ASN A 210 9.88 7.99 -26.34
C ASN A 210 9.44 7.00 -25.24
N ASN A 211 9.40 5.70 -25.56
CA ASN A 211 9.08 4.66 -24.58
C ASN A 211 10.09 4.65 -23.42
N LEU A 212 11.40 4.74 -23.73
CA LEU A 212 12.45 4.78 -22.72
C LEU A 212 12.29 5.99 -21.79
N GLU A 213 12.02 7.18 -22.34
CA GLU A 213 11.79 8.38 -21.52
C GLU A 213 10.56 8.22 -20.60
N MET A 214 9.47 7.60 -21.07
CA MET A 214 8.31 7.30 -20.25
C MET A 214 8.65 6.31 -19.11
N LYS A 215 9.45 5.26 -19.40
CA LYS A 215 9.88 4.30 -18.38
C LYS A 215 10.84 4.93 -17.37
N ARG A 216 11.76 5.79 -17.81
CA ARG A 216 12.65 6.56 -16.94
C ARG A 216 11.89 7.54 -16.05
N LEU A 217 10.84 8.19 -16.58
CA LEU A 217 9.99 9.07 -15.79
C LEU A 217 9.27 8.27 -14.69
N ALA A 218 8.67 7.14 -15.02
CA ALA A 218 7.98 6.28 -14.06
C ALA A 218 8.92 5.72 -12.98
N TYR A 219 10.16 5.37 -13.35
CA TYR A 219 11.20 4.97 -12.40
C TYR A 219 11.58 6.12 -11.48
N ARG A 220 11.85 7.31 -12.03
CA ARG A 220 12.23 8.51 -11.27
C ARG A 220 11.15 8.96 -10.30
N GLN A 221 9.87 8.82 -10.66
CA GLN A 221 8.74 9.12 -9.76
C GLN A 221 8.76 8.25 -8.51
N LEU A 222 9.14 6.98 -8.65
CA LEU A 222 9.17 6.02 -7.54
C LEU A 222 10.47 6.09 -6.73
N VAL A 223 11.63 6.08 -7.43
CA VAL A 223 12.95 5.98 -6.79
C VAL A 223 13.51 7.38 -6.44
N GLY A 224 13.05 8.43 -7.13
CA GLY A 224 13.48 9.81 -6.91
C GLY A 224 14.83 10.17 -7.54
N GLN A 225 15.49 9.22 -8.18
CA GLN A 225 16.78 9.42 -8.86
C GLN A 225 16.64 9.14 -10.35
N THR A 226 17.41 9.85 -11.16
CA THR A 226 17.52 9.54 -12.59
C THR A 226 18.28 8.23 -12.74
N PRO A 227 17.79 7.27 -13.53
CA PRO A 227 18.53 6.04 -13.77
C PRO A 227 19.80 6.36 -14.56
N ASN A 228 20.94 6.39 -13.88
CA ASN A 228 22.24 6.52 -14.51
C ASN A 228 22.90 5.13 -14.51
N GLN A 229 23.10 4.56 -15.71
CA GLN A 229 23.72 3.26 -15.91
C GLN A 229 23.14 2.16 -14.98
N LEU A 230 21.93 1.74 -15.29
CA LEU A 230 21.34 0.59 -14.59
C LEU A 230 22.14 -0.68 -14.95
N ALA A 231 22.20 -1.61 -13.99
CA ALA A 231 22.78 -2.93 -14.23
C ALA A 231 21.96 -3.67 -15.31
N ASN A 232 22.64 -4.13 -16.36
CA ASN A 232 21.99 -4.78 -17.49
C ASN A 232 21.79 -6.29 -17.24
N LEU A 233 20.81 -6.87 -17.91
CA LEU A 233 20.65 -8.32 -17.89
C LEU A 233 21.78 -8.98 -18.68
N LYS A 234 22.54 -9.89 -18.05
CA LYS A 234 23.61 -10.64 -18.71
C LYS A 234 23.05 -11.54 -19.81
N ALA A 235 23.72 -11.61 -20.94
CA ALA A 235 23.29 -12.44 -22.06
C ALA A 235 23.22 -13.95 -21.75
N SER A 236 24.05 -14.43 -20.80
CA SER A 236 24.15 -15.84 -20.39
C SER A 236 23.30 -16.21 -19.17
N THR A 237 22.45 -15.31 -18.69
CA THR A 237 21.73 -15.50 -17.42
C THR A 237 20.61 -16.54 -17.55
N VAL A 238 20.62 -17.54 -16.65
CA VAL A 238 19.53 -18.49 -16.49
C VAL A 238 18.45 -17.81 -15.63
N VAL A 239 17.38 -17.34 -16.28
CA VAL A 239 16.29 -16.58 -15.62
C VAL A 239 15.22 -17.49 -14.98
N VAL A 240 15.16 -18.76 -15.39
CA VAL A 240 14.23 -19.75 -14.80
C VAL A 240 14.93 -20.47 -13.66
N PRO A 241 14.31 -20.60 -12.48
CA PRO A 241 14.89 -21.38 -11.39
C PRO A 241 15.06 -22.84 -11.81
N PRO A 242 16.15 -23.49 -11.41
CA PRO A 242 16.46 -24.87 -11.81
C PRO A 242 15.41 -25.89 -11.32
N VAL A 243 14.76 -25.60 -10.20
CA VAL A 243 13.66 -26.42 -9.64
C VAL A 243 12.50 -25.50 -9.30
N LEU A 244 11.39 -25.69 -10.00
CA LEU A 244 10.13 -25.05 -9.69
C LEU A 244 9.22 -26.08 -8.99
N ALA A 245 8.79 -25.78 -7.75
CA ALA A 245 7.83 -26.62 -7.06
C ALA A 245 6.51 -26.73 -7.84
N ASP A 246 5.72 -27.78 -7.57
CA ASP A 246 4.43 -27.97 -8.23
C ASP A 246 3.47 -26.81 -7.97
N ALA A 247 2.60 -26.52 -8.95
CA ALA A 247 1.60 -25.45 -8.89
C ALA A 247 0.71 -25.54 -7.64
N ASN A 248 0.31 -26.76 -7.24
CA ASN A 248 -0.53 -26.94 -6.06
C ASN A 248 0.21 -26.59 -4.76
N THR A 249 1.51 -26.83 -4.70
CA THR A 249 2.35 -26.41 -3.57
C THR A 249 2.37 -24.90 -3.43
N TRP A 250 2.52 -24.17 -4.54
CA TRP A 250 2.46 -22.70 -4.55
C TRP A 250 1.09 -22.17 -4.17
N VAL A 251 0.02 -22.79 -4.66
CA VAL A 251 -1.36 -22.42 -4.29
C VAL A 251 -1.60 -22.61 -2.80
N MET A 252 -1.16 -23.76 -2.22
CA MET A 252 -1.28 -23.98 -0.78
C MET A 252 -0.53 -22.93 0.05
N ARG A 253 0.71 -22.61 -0.33
CA ARG A 253 1.51 -21.57 0.35
C ARG A 253 0.82 -20.20 0.25
N ALA A 254 0.36 -19.84 -0.93
CA ALA A 254 -0.33 -18.58 -1.15
C ALA A 254 -1.59 -18.47 -0.29
N LYS A 255 -2.42 -19.53 -0.20
CA LYS A 255 -3.61 -19.54 0.66
C LYS A 255 -3.28 -19.45 2.16
N GLN A 256 -2.15 -20.02 2.59
CA GLN A 256 -1.73 -20.00 4.00
C GLN A 256 -1.06 -18.69 4.43
N GLN A 257 -0.33 -18.05 3.52
CA GLN A 257 0.55 -16.91 3.86
C GLN A 257 0.07 -15.57 3.29
N SER A 258 -1.02 -15.57 2.50
CA SER A 258 -1.51 -14.36 1.85
C SER A 258 -1.91 -13.28 2.86
N THR A 259 -1.21 -12.15 2.83
CA THR A 259 -1.56 -10.96 3.60
C THR A 259 -2.95 -10.43 3.26
N THR A 260 -3.42 -10.63 2.02
CA THR A 260 -4.77 -10.24 1.61
C THR A 260 -5.83 -11.09 2.30
N LEU A 261 -5.63 -12.41 2.40
CA LEU A 261 -6.55 -13.29 3.13
C LEU A 261 -6.51 -13.03 4.64
N GLU A 262 -5.33 -12.78 5.20
CA GLU A 262 -5.17 -12.39 6.61
C GLU A 262 -5.95 -11.10 6.93
N LEU A 263 -5.90 -10.08 6.06
CA LEU A 263 -6.70 -8.87 6.20
C LEU A 263 -8.20 -9.17 6.18
N MET A 264 -8.66 -10.05 5.28
CA MET A 264 -10.07 -10.43 5.21
C MET A 264 -10.53 -11.18 6.47
N GLN A 265 -9.70 -12.06 7.02
CA GLN A 265 -9.97 -12.76 8.27
C GLN A 265 -10.05 -11.79 9.46
N LEU A 266 -9.15 -10.83 9.56
CA LEU A 266 -9.21 -9.78 10.57
C LEU A 266 -10.47 -8.92 10.41
N GLN A 267 -10.86 -8.58 9.18
CA GLN A 267 -12.09 -7.84 8.92
C GLN A 267 -13.34 -8.63 9.32
N GLN A 268 -13.38 -9.93 9.06
CA GLN A 268 -14.46 -10.81 9.54
C GLN A 268 -14.47 -10.88 11.09
N ALA A 269 -13.30 -10.97 11.72
CA ALA A 269 -13.20 -10.97 13.18
C ALA A 269 -13.72 -9.65 13.79
N ILE A 270 -13.37 -8.50 13.19
CA ILE A 270 -13.90 -7.17 13.59
C ILE A 270 -15.43 -7.15 13.45
N GLN A 271 -15.97 -7.65 12.34
CA GLN A 271 -17.42 -7.72 12.14
C GLN A 271 -18.08 -8.70 13.13
N GLY A 272 -17.40 -9.77 13.49
CA GLY A 272 -17.85 -10.68 14.57
C GLY A 272 -17.96 -10.00 15.92
N GLN A 273 -17.01 -9.10 16.25
CA GLN A 273 -17.11 -8.29 17.46
C GLN A 273 -18.22 -7.23 17.36
N GLU A 274 -18.50 -6.69 16.14
CA GLU A 274 -19.65 -5.79 15.94
C GLU A 274 -20.98 -6.49 16.26
N VAL A 275 -21.17 -7.74 15.82
CA VAL A 275 -22.34 -8.54 16.22
C VAL A 275 -22.43 -8.69 17.73
N LYS A 276 -21.31 -8.98 18.42
CA LYS A 276 -21.27 -9.05 19.88
C LYS A 276 -21.61 -7.72 20.52
N ARG A 277 -21.08 -6.60 19.97
CA ARG A 277 -21.37 -5.24 20.45
C ARG A 277 -22.85 -4.91 20.36
N ILE A 278 -23.49 -5.24 19.24
CA ILE A 278 -24.93 -5.03 19.02
C ILE A 278 -25.74 -5.90 20.00
N LYS A 279 -25.40 -7.17 20.17
CA LYS A 279 -26.04 -8.06 21.16
C LYS A 279 -25.90 -7.55 22.58
N ALA A 280 -24.74 -6.99 22.89
CA ALA A 280 -24.45 -6.41 24.18
C ALA A 280 -25.31 -5.16 24.48
N GLY A 281 -25.92 -4.53 23.47
CA GLY A 281 -26.91 -3.47 23.65
C GLY A 281 -28.18 -3.89 24.42
N HIS A 282 -28.42 -5.20 24.59
CA HIS A 282 -29.46 -5.75 25.49
C HIS A 282 -28.91 -6.13 26.86
N ALA A 283 -27.60 -6.14 27.05
CA ALA A 283 -26.97 -6.56 28.27
C ALA A 283 -27.00 -5.45 29.32
N MET A 284 -27.03 -5.89 30.58
CA MET A 284 -26.89 -5.01 31.73
C MET A 284 -25.48 -4.42 31.81
N THR A 285 -25.40 -3.14 32.09
CA THR A 285 -24.13 -2.46 32.40
C THR A 285 -24.06 -2.08 33.88
N VAL A 286 -22.86 -2.12 34.43
CA VAL A 286 -22.57 -1.73 35.81
C VAL A 286 -21.43 -0.74 35.80
N ASP A 287 -21.67 0.44 36.38
CA ASP A 287 -20.71 1.53 36.43
C ASP A 287 -20.55 2.03 37.85
N TRP A 288 -19.34 2.43 38.25
CA TRP A 288 -19.11 3.27 39.42
C TRP A 288 -19.45 4.71 39.05
N VAL A 289 -20.27 5.35 39.89
CA VAL A 289 -20.71 6.74 39.67
C VAL A 289 -20.37 7.56 40.92
N ALA A 290 -19.75 8.71 40.71
CA ALA A 290 -19.62 9.76 41.69
C ALA A 290 -20.17 11.06 41.12
N GLN A 291 -21.03 11.73 41.84
CA GLN A 291 -21.67 12.97 41.41
C GLN A 291 -21.67 13.98 42.55
N ALA A 292 -21.32 15.23 42.24
CA ALA A 292 -21.52 16.38 43.10
C ALA A 292 -22.30 17.44 42.32
N GLN A 293 -23.35 17.96 42.92
CA GLN A 293 -24.22 18.97 42.34
C GLN A 293 -24.47 20.08 43.31
N HIS A 294 -24.44 21.31 42.84
CA HIS A 294 -24.80 22.51 43.63
C HIS A 294 -25.84 23.29 42.85
N ASP A 295 -27.01 23.46 43.48
CA ASP A 295 -28.16 24.17 42.94
C ASP A 295 -28.36 25.48 43.75
N LEU A 296 -28.52 26.57 43.04
CA LEU A 296 -28.90 27.88 43.52
C LEU A 296 -30.21 28.26 42.85
N LEU A 297 -31.27 28.45 43.63
CA LEU A 297 -32.57 28.89 43.14
C LEU A 297 -32.99 30.12 43.94
N SER A 298 -33.17 31.26 43.27
CA SER A 298 -33.60 32.51 43.91
C SER A 298 -34.76 33.11 43.14
N GLY A 299 -35.84 33.44 43.87
CA GLY A 299 -37.04 33.98 43.23
C GLY A 299 -38.20 34.22 44.19
N GLN A 300 -39.42 34.20 43.62
CA GLN A 300 -40.66 34.44 44.37
C GLN A 300 -41.19 33.13 44.95
N GLY A 301 -41.21 33.03 46.26
CA GLY A 301 -41.83 31.92 46.98
C GLY A 301 -43.29 32.26 47.42
N LYS A 302 -43.89 31.32 48.16
CA LYS A 302 -45.28 31.44 48.60
C LYS A 302 -45.50 32.60 49.59
N PHE A 303 -44.44 33.03 50.31
CA PHE A 303 -44.51 34.10 51.39
C PHE A 303 -43.55 35.27 51.08
N GLY A 304 -43.17 35.50 49.84
CA GLY A 304 -42.27 36.55 49.41
C GLY A 304 -41.00 36.03 48.71
N GLN A 305 -39.92 36.82 48.66
CA GLN A 305 -38.66 36.38 48.08
C GLN A 305 -38.05 35.22 48.87
N ALA A 306 -37.66 34.20 48.19
CA ALA A 306 -37.03 32.99 48.73
C ALA A 306 -35.82 32.60 47.95
N SER A 307 -34.81 32.08 48.63
CA SER A 307 -33.60 31.52 48.02
C SER A 307 -33.39 30.12 48.61
N ASN A 308 -33.11 29.17 47.75
CA ASN A 308 -32.78 27.80 48.13
C ASN A 308 -31.41 27.43 47.55
N GLN A 309 -30.52 26.95 48.44
CA GLN A 309 -29.22 26.40 48.07
C GLN A 309 -29.18 24.93 48.46
N MET A 310 -28.86 24.09 47.51
CA MET A 310 -28.77 22.64 47.74
C MET A 310 -27.46 22.11 47.19
N THR A 311 -26.71 21.43 48.06
CA THR A 311 -25.53 20.68 47.65
C THR A 311 -25.81 19.21 47.85
N GLN A 312 -25.65 18.44 46.77
CA GLN A 312 -25.83 16.99 46.81
C GLN A 312 -24.55 16.33 46.33
N TYR A 313 -24.17 15.26 46.96
CA TYR A 313 -23.07 14.39 46.54
C TYR A 313 -23.51 12.93 46.68
N MET A 314 -23.14 12.13 45.71
CA MET A 314 -23.44 10.72 45.68
C MET A 314 -22.23 9.97 45.18
N VAL A 315 -21.91 8.84 45.78
CA VAL A 315 -20.97 7.83 45.30
C VAL A 315 -21.67 6.49 45.39
N GLY A 316 -21.68 5.73 44.33
CA GLY A 316 -22.40 4.47 44.29
C GLY A 316 -22.13 3.65 43.05
N ILE A 317 -22.91 2.61 42.89
CA ILE A 317 -22.92 1.73 41.74
C ILE A 317 -24.23 1.97 40.99
N GLN A 318 -24.12 2.27 39.69
CA GLN A 318 -25.24 2.41 38.77
C GLN A 318 -25.37 1.15 37.96
N LEU A 319 -26.54 0.56 37.97
CA LEU A 319 -26.92 -0.57 37.16
C LEU A 319 -27.92 -0.10 36.10
N GLN A 320 -27.65 -0.37 34.82
CA GLN A 320 -28.52 0.02 33.73
C GLN A 320 -28.82 -1.21 32.88
N ALA A 321 -30.09 -1.51 32.65
CA ALA A 321 -30.56 -2.59 31.79
C ALA A 321 -31.64 -2.07 30.86
N PRO A 322 -31.48 -2.12 29.55
CA PRO A 322 -32.52 -1.76 28.60
C PRO A 322 -33.61 -2.82 28.58
N LEU A 323 -34.86 -2.43 28.83
CA LEU A 323 -36.00 -3.36 28.88
C LEU A 323 -36.65 -3.59 27.51
N SER A 324 -36.54 -2.64 26.61
CA SER A 324 -37.05 -2.73 25.24
C SER A 324 -36.23 -1.86 24.29
N THR A 325 -35.97 -2.37 23.08
CA THR A 325 -35.25 -1.68 22.03
C THR A 325 -36.10 -1.55 20.75
N ASN A 326 -37.41 -1.80 20.85
CA ASN A 326 -38.38 -1.69 19.75
C ASN A 326 -37.95 -2.41 18.46
N GLY A 327 -37.23 -3.52 18.56
CA GLY A 327 -36.76 -4.32 17.42
C GLY A 327 -35.55 -3.75 16.67
N VAL A 328 -35.08 -2.54 16.98
CA VAL A 328 -33.96 -1.91 16.29
C VAL A 328 -32.67 -2.70 16.42
N LEU A 329 -32.34 -3.18 17.61
CA LEU A 329 -31.12 -4.00 17.82
C LEU A 329 -31.19 -5.34 17.11
N GLN A 330 -32.37 -5.98 17.04
CA GLN A 330 -32.56 -7.21 16.28
C GLN A 330 -32.32 -7.02 14.78
N ALA A 331 -32.87 -5.92 14.22
CA ALA A 331 -32.65 -5.60 12.81
C ALA A 331 -31.16 -5.34 12.52
N ARG A 332 -30.46 -4.60 13.38
CA ARG A 332 -29.03 -4.36 13.26
C ARG A 332 -28.19 -5.63 13.41
N GLU A 333 -28.57 -6.52 14.32
CA GLU A 333 -27.90 -7.82 14.47
C GLU A 333 -28.01 -8.65 13.20
N LEU A 334 -29.22 -8.76 12.61
CA LEU A 334 -29.44 -9.48 11.36
C LEU A 334 -28.65 -8.85 10.20
N GLU A 335 -28.60 -7.53 10.11
CA GLU A 335 -27.79 -6.80 9.15
C GLU A 335 -26.30 -7.14 9.33
N ALA A 336 -25.77 -7.06 10.55
CA ALA A 336 -24.38 -7.37 10.85
C ALA A 336 -24.04 -8.84 10.57
N LEU A 337 -24.94 -9.79 10.81
CA LEU A 337 -24.78 -11.19 10.42
C LEU A 337 -24.71 -11.35 8.91
N LYS A 338 -25.57 -10.64 8.15
CA LYS A 338 -25.51 -10.65 6.68
C LYS A 338 -24.23 -10.02 6.14
N GLN A 339 -23.67 -9.04 6.84
CA GLN A 339 -22.35 -8.51 6.49
C GLN A 339 -21.23 -9.54 6.69
N ILE A 340 -21.31 -10.41 7.70
CA ILE A 340 -20.37 -11.54 7.86
C ILE A 340 -20.53 -12.53 6.70
N ASP A 341 -21.77 -12.89 6.34
CA ASP A 341 -22.04 -13.76 5.19
C ASP A 341 -21.41 -13.20 3.91
N LYS A 342 -21.57 -11.87 3.68
CA LYS A 342 -20.95 -11.17 2.54
C LYS A 342 -19.43 -11.26 2.59
N LEU A 343 -18.80 -10.93 3.72
CA LEU A 343 -17.34 -10.99 3.87
C LEU A 343 -16.77 -12.39 3.64
N ARG A 344 -17.51 -13.43 4.03
CA ARG A 344 -17.14 -14.83 3.76
C ARG A 344 -17.13 -15.13 2.26
N LEU A 345 -18.16 -14.69 1.54
CA LEU A 345 -18.22 -14.87 0.07
C LEU A 345 -17.14 -14.04 -0.64
N ASP A 346 -16.88 -12.81 -0.17
CA ASP A 346 -15.80 -11.98 -0.67
C ASP A 346 -14.43 -12.67 -0.47
N GLN A 347 -14.21 -13.31 0.69
CA GLN A 347 -13.00 -14.10 0.96
C GLN A 347 -12.87 -15.26 -0.02
N GLU A 348 -13.93 -16.02 -0.25
CA GLU A 348 -13.93 -17.13 -1.20
C GLU A 348 -13.60 -16.66 -2.62
N ALA A 349 -14.15 -15.52 -3.05
CA ALA A 349 -13.84 -14.91 -4.35
C ALA A 349 -12.36 -14.49 -4.44
N VAL A 350 -11.78 -13.94 -3.36
CA VAL A 350 -10.36 -13.59 -3.30
C VAL A 350 -9.49 -14.85 -3.32
N GLU A 351 -9.86 -15.92 -2.62
CA GLU A 351 -9.13 -17.20 -2.66
C GLU A 351 -9.05 -17.77 -4.08
N LEU A 352 -10.15 -17.72 -4.83
CA LEU A 352 -10.17 -18.14 -6.25
C LEU A 352 -9.29 -17.24 -7.12
N THR A 353 -9.29 -15.93 -6.85
CA THR A 353 -8.45 -14.97 -7.56
C THR A 353 -6.96 -15.24 -7.33
N ILE A 354 -6.57 -15.47 -6.06
CA ILE A 354 -5.18 -15.80 -5.68
C ILE A 354 -4.76 -17.12 -6.35
N GLU A 355 -5.63 -18.13 -6.32
CA GLU A 355 -5.36 -19.41 -6.98
C GLU A 355 -5.13 -19.24 -8.48
N ALA A 356 -5.97 -18.46 -9.15
CA ALA A 356 -5.83 -18.16 -10.57
C ALA A 356 -4.52 -17.43 -10.87
N GLN A 357 -4.17 -16.40 -10.08
CA GLN A 357 -2.93 -15.63 -10.24
C GLN A 357 -1.67 -16.50 -10.05
N VAL A 358 -1.68 -17.37 -9.04
CA VAL A 358 -0.56 -18.29 -8.79
C VAL A 358 -0.41 -19.30 -9.92
N ARG A 359 -1.51 -19.89 -10.39
CA ARG A 359 -1.48 -20.85 -11.50
C ARG A 359 -1.02 -20.20 -12.80
N ASP A 360 -1.48 -18.97 -13.07
CA ASP A 360 -1.06 -18.21 -14.27
C ASP A 360 0.43 -17.88 -14.21
N ALA A 361 0.94 -17.32 -13.10
CA ALA A 361 2.35 -17.02 -12.94
C ALA A 361 3.22 -18.29 -13.02
N TRP A 362 2.79 -19.39 -12.39
CA TRP A 362 3.49 -20.68 -12.46
C TRP A 362 3.52 -21.23 -13.89
N GLN A 363 2.41 -21.19 -14.61
CA GLN A 363 2.33 -21.65 -16.00
C GLN A 363 3.23 -20.83 -16.92
N ASN A 364 3.27 -19.51 -16.72
CA ASN A 364 4.13 -18.61 -17.47
C ASN A 364 5.61 -18.93 -17.24
N ILE A 365 6.02 -19.19 -15.99
CA ILE A 365 7.40 -19.56 -15.65
C ILE A 365 7.76 -20.95 -16.20
N SER A 366 6.89 -21.96 -16.00
CA SER A 366 7.16 -23.33 -16.45
C SER A 366 7.28 -23.44 -17.97
N SER A 367 6.41 -22.73 -18.70
CA SER A 367 6.49 -22.67 -20.17
C SER A 367 7.66 -21.80 -20.67
N ALA A 368 8.11 -20.83 -19.88
CA ALA A 368 9.19 -19.93 -20.26
C ALA A 368 10.50 -20.69 -20.51
N GLN A 369 10.77 -21.76 -19.79
CA GLN A 369 11.99 -22.56 -19.99
C GLN A 369 12.12 -23.10 -21.42
N VAL A 370 11.06 -23.71 -21.93
CA VAL A 370 11.06 -24.26 -23.31
C VAL A 370 11.09 -23.13 -24.33
N ARG A 371 10.31 -22.05 -24.09
CA ARG A 371 10.28 -20.90 -25.00
C ARG A 371 11.63 -20.17 -25.05
N LEU A 372 12.32 -20.03 -23.91
CA LEU A 372 13.67 -19.43 -23.86
C LEU A 372 14.68 -20.24 -24.68
N GLN A 373 14.70 -21.56 -24.52
CA GLN A 373 15.56 -22.44 -25.31
C GLN A 373 15.30 -22.28 -26.81
N ALA A 374 14.02 -22.24 -27.21
CA ALA A 374 13.65 -22.06 -28.63
C ALA A 374 14.10 -20.67 -29.14
N LEU A 375 13.90 -19.60 -28.39
CA LEU A 375 14.32 -18.26 -28.79
C LEU A 375 15.83 -18.05 -28.74
N GLU A 376 16.56 -18.73 -27.87
CA GLU A 376 18.04 -18.72 -27.86
C GLU A 376 18.60 -19.41 -29.12
N LEU A 377 18.01 -20.52 -29.51
CA LEU A 377 18.36 -21.18 -30.77
C LEU A 377 18.00 -20.30 -31.97
N ALA A 378 16.84 -19.66 -31.98
CA ALA A 378 16.40 -18.75 -33.03
C ALA A 378 17.33 -17.52 -33.17
N ASP A 379 17.70 -16.90 -32.04
CA ASP A 379 18.66 -15.77 -31.99
C ASP A 379 20.02 -16.19 -32.54
N LYS A 380 20.54 -17.34 -32.10
CA LYS A 380 21.81 -17.88 -32.55
C LYS A 380 21.78 -18.19 -34.08
N ALA A 381 20.71 -18.82 -34.55
CA ALA A 381 20.53 -19.16 -35.96
C ALA A 381 20.40 -17.89 -36.83
N SER A 382 19.60 -16.90 -36.38
CA SER A 382 19.42 -15.62 -37.06
C SER A 382 20.72 -14.82 -37.16
N LYS A 383 21.51 -14.77 -36.08
CA LYS A 383 22.85 -14.14 -36.07
C LYS A 383 23.85 -14.86 -36.99
N ALA A 384 23.83 -16.21 -37.04
CA ALA A 384 24.65 -16.98 -37.97
C ALA A 384 24.25 -16.73 -39.41
N ARG A 385 22.94 -16.71 -39.73
CA ARG A 385 22.41 -16.35 -41.02
C ARG A 385 22.79 -14.94 -41.45
N LEU A 386 22.68 -13.96 -40.55
CA LEU A 386 23.11 -12.57 -40.79
C LEU A 386 24.59 -12.52 -41.19
N LEU A 387 25.47 -13.19 -40.45
CA LEU A 387 26.90 -13.23 -40.72
C LEU A 387 27.19 -13.87 -42.09
N ALA A 388 26.56 -15.01 -42.39
CA ALA A 388 26.70 -15.70 -43.70
C ALA A 388 26.18 -14.82 -44.85
N THR A 389 25.01 -14.21 -44.72
CA THR A 389 24.43 -13.33 -45.74
C THR A 389 25.29 -12.08 -45.96
N ARG A 390 25.82 -11.46 -44.87
CA ARG A 390 26.73 -10.31 -44.97
C ARG A 390 28.02 -10.66 -45.69
N ASN A 391 28.60 -11.86 -45.49
CA ASN A 391 29.78 -12.33 -46.18
C ASN A 391 29.50 -12.61 -47.65
N ALA A 392 28.36 -13.25 -47.96
CA ALA A 392 27.93 -13.51 -49.32
C ALA A 392 27.59 -12.21 -50.10
N HIS A 393 27.07 -11.19 -49.43
CA HIS A 393 26.84 -9.86 -49.97
C HIS A 393 28.17 -9.19 -50.39
N ARG A 394 29.22 -9.29 -49.55
CA ARG A 394 30.55 -8.73 -49.89
C ARG A 394 31.19 -9.39 -51.14
N THR A 395 30.86 -10.62 -51.44
CA THR A 395 31.33 -11.32 -52.63
C THR A 395 30.37 -11.20 -53.83
N GLY A 396 29.28 -10.42 -53.68
CA GLY A 396 28.27 -10.23 -54.74
C GLY A 396 27.28 -11.39 -54.92
N ALA A 397 27.37 -12.44 -54.10
CA ALA A 397 26.49 -13.60 -54.15
C ALA A 397 25.08 -13.39 -53.54
N ARG A 398 24.90 -12.30 -52.77
CA ARG A 398 23.62 -11.90 -52.18
C ARG A 398 23.39 -10.40 -52.37
N THR A 399 22.11 -10.03 -52.48
CA THR A 399 21.69 -8.64 -52.62
C THR A 399 21.77 -7.90 -51.31
N THR A 400 21.83 -6.57 -51.32
CA THR A 400 21.76 -5.73 -50.12
C THR A 400 20.43 -5.89 -49.39
N MET A 401 19.33 -6.13 -50.11
CA MET A 401 18.01 -6.35 -49.53
C MET A 401 17.93 -7.66 -48.76
N GLU A 402 18.56 -8.74 -49.26
CA GLU A 402 18.66 -9.99 -48.50
C GLU A 402 19.48 -9.84 -47.25
N TRP A 403 20.57 -9.04 -47.27
CA TRP A 403 21.35 -8.72 -46.08
C TRP A 403 20.52 -7.91 -45.07
N LEU A 404 19.80 -6.86 -45.50
CA LEU A 404 18.92 -6.07 -44.64
C LEU A 404 17.77 -6.87 -44.05
N GLY A 405 17.22 -7.83 -44.81
CA GLY A 405 16.23 -8.79 -44.32
C GLY A 405 16.80 -9.67 -43.19
N ALA A 406 18.01 -10.23 -43.40
CA ALA A 406 18.67 -11.04 -42.40
C ALA A 406 19.04 -10.24 -41.10
N ASP A 407 19.42 -8.96 -41.25
CA ASP A 407 19.71 -8.05 -40.14
C ASP A 407 18.43 -7.77 -39.33
N HIS A 408 17.32 -7.54 -40.02
CA HIS A 408 16.02 -7.35 -39.37
C HIS A 408 15.58 -8.59 -38.58
N ASP A 409 15.66 -9.78 -39.18
CA ASP A 409 15.29 -11.04 -38.53
C ASP A 409 16.14 -11.31 -37.29
N ALA A 410 17.45 -11.00 -37.34
CA ALA A 410 18.34 -11.13 -36.22
C ALA A 410 17.98 -10.14 -35.08
N ALA A 411 17.68 -8.87 -35.40
CA ALA A 411 17.24 -7.89 -34.45
C ALA A 411 15.91 -8.27 -33.77
N GLN A 412 14.94 -8.79 -34.54
CA GLN A 412 13.67 -9.26 -34.03
C GLN A 412 13.81 -10.46 -33.07
N ALA A 413 14.67 -11.44 -33.45
CA ALA A 413 14.95 -12.59 -32.60
C ALA A 413 15.61 -12.17 -31.26
N GLU A 414 16.55 -11.22 -31.29
CA GLU A 414 17.20 -10.68 -30.10
C GLU A 414 16.21 -9.92 -29.19
N LEU A 415 15.31 -9.11 -29.76
CA LEU A 415 14.26 -8.41 -29.04
C LEU A 415 13.27 -9.38 -28.38
N ALA A 416 12.83 -10.42 -29.11
CA ALA A 416 11.90 -11.42 -28.58
C ALA A 416 12.51 -12.19 -27.38
N LEU A 417 13.80 -12.55 -27.50
CA LEU A 417 14.53 -13.20 -26.40
C LEU A 417 14.66 -12.29 -25.18
N LEU A 418 15.02 -11.02 -25.38
CA LEU A 418 15.11 -10.03 -24.30
C LEU A 418 13.77 -9.86 -23.57
N GLN A 419 12.69 -9.67 -24.33
CA GLN A 419 11.36 -9.50 -23.77
C GLN A 419 10.93 -10.70 -22.94
N LEU A 420 11.15 -11.94 -23.44
CA LEU A 420 10.80 -13.13 -22.67
C LEU A 420 11.64 -13.29 -21.40
N ARG A 421 12.93 -12.96 -21.42
CA ARG A 421 13.80 -12.98 -20.24
C ARG A 421 13.30 -12.02 -19.16
N ILE A 422 13.03 -10.76 -19.51
CA ILE A 422 12.52 -9.75 -18.59
C ILE A 422 11.15 -10.15 -18.02
N GLN A 423 10.24 -10.61 -18.91
CA GLN A 423 8.92 -11.07 -18.49
C GLN A 423 9.02 -12.23 -17.48
N THR A 424 9.90 -13.19 -17.73
CA THR A 424 10.10 -14.33 -16.81
C THR A 424 10.57 -13.88 -15.43
N LEU A 425 11.45 -12.87 -15.34
CA LEU A 425 11.87 -12.30 -14.06
C LEU A 425 10.72 -11.62 -13.32
N ILE A 426 9.88 -10.89 -14.05
CA ILE A 426 8.68 -10.25 -13.48
C ILE A 426 7.68 -11.31 -12.98
N GLU A 427 7.45 -12.38 -13.75
CA GLU A 427 6.56 -13.47 -13.33
C GLU A 427 7.08 -14.22 -12.09
N ARG A 428 8.41 -14.39 -11.95
CA ARG A 428 9.01 -14.93 -10.71
C ARG A 428 8.67 -14.03 -9.51
N LEU A 429 8.85 -12.73 -9.64
CA LEU A 429 8.52 -11.79 -8.56
C LEU A 429 7.02 -11.79 -8.24
N ARG A 430 6.16 -11.90 -9.25
CA ARG A 430 4.71 -12.03 -9.06
C ARG A 430 4.33 -13.31 -8.33
N LEU A 431 4.97 -14.43 -8.63
CA LEU A 431 4.75 -15.69 -7.94
C LEU A 431 5.12 -15.59 -6.45
N TYR A 432 6.28 -15.00 -6.14
CA TYR A 432 6.69 -14.73 -4.75
C TYR A 432 5.75 -13.73 -4.05
N ALA A 433 5.27 -12.70 -4.76
CA ALA A 433 4.31 -11.76 -4.20
C ALA A 433 2.96 -12.42 -3.91
N ALA A 434 2.46 -13.26 -4.81
CA ALA A 434 1.20 -13.98 -4.63
C ALA A 434 1.26 -14.99 -3.47
N SER A 435 2.44 -15.57 -3.19
CA SER A 435 2.67 -16.43 -2.03
C SER A 435 3.06 -15.68 -0.77
N SER A 436 3.13 -14.33 -0.82
CA SER A 436 3.63 -13.47 0.27
C SER A 436 5.06 -13.80 0.75
N GLU A 437 5.84 -14.47 -0.09
CA GLU A 437 7.25 -14.78 0.15
C GLU A 437 8.19 -13.71 -0.42
N LEU A 438 7.65 -12.66 -1.06
CA LEU A 438 8.46 -11.61 -1.67
C LEU A 438 9.13 -10.75 -0.61
N GLY A 439 10.45 -10.85 -0.52
CA GLY A 439 11.28 -10.12 0.43
C GLY A 439 12.62 -9.69 -0.17
N GLU A 440 13.50 -9.19 0.68
CA GLU A 440 14.84 -8.75 0.28
C GLU A 440 15.68 -9.89 -0.33
N THR A 441 15.55 -11.12 0.19
CA THR A 441 16.28 -12.29 -0.31
C THR A 441 15.96 -12.59 -1.77
N GLN A 442 14.65 -12.59 -2.14
CA GLN A 442 14.20 -12.82 -3.50
C GLN A 442 14.63 -11.67 -4.43
N LEU A 443 14.64 -10.44 -3.90
CA LEU A 443 15.15 -9.30 -4.66
C LEU A 443 16.67 -9.41 -4.90
N GLN A 444 17.44 -9.91 -3.94
CA GLN A 444 18.88 -10.18 -4.08
C GLN A 444 19.16 -11.26 -5.13
N GLU A 445 18.33 -12.32 -5.18
CA GLU A 445 18.43 -13.33 -6.25
C GLU A 445 18.29 -12.72 -7.63
N ILE A 446 17.29 -11.84 -7.82
CA ILE A 446 17.10 -11.15 -9.11
C ILE A 446 18.23 -10.17 -9.39
N ASN A 447 18.69 -9.43 -8.38
CA ASN A 447 19.80 -8.49 -8.51
C ASN A 447 21.09 -9.18 -8.94
N ALA A 448 21.35 -10.40 -8.47
CA ALA A 448 22.53 -11.19 -8.86
C ALA A 448 22.51 -11.61 -10.35
N LEU A 449 21.35 -11.58 -11.01
CA LEU A 449 21.19 -11.86 -12.44
C LEU A 449 21.45 -10.61 -13.30
N LEU A 450 21.56 -9.44 -12.70
CA LEU A 450 21.84 -8.16 -13.34
C LEU A 450 23.32 -7.80 -13.18
N GLN A 451 23.85 -6.99 -14.10
CA GLN A 451 25.23 -6.47 -14.06
C GLN A 451 25.33 -5.04 -14.52
#